data_a38744213e52409a0e5d53660dc929eb
#
_entry.id   a38744213e52409a0e5d53660dc929eb
#
_cell.length_a   1.000
_cell.length_b   1.000
_cell.length_c   1.000
_cell.angle_alpha   90.00
_cell.angle_beta   90.00
_cell.angle_gamma   90.00
#
_symmetry.space_group_name_H-M   'P 1'
#
loop_
_entity.id
_entity.type
_entity.pdbx_description
1 polymer ?
#
loop_
_entity_poly.entity_id
_entity_poly.type
_entity_poly.pdbx_seq_one_letter_code
_entity_poly.pdbx_strand_id
1 'polypeptide(L)'
;AIANETTEPTIENALKALQLTGKSLDRVSSIFWMRAGAHSNDDIQALEREIAPKMSRHYSRIMMDPALFARIDALYDNRDHLDLDVETKRVLEKTWKGFVRSGARLDEAGKKELAGINEKLAGLGARFGQNVLKDESSW
;
A
#
# COMPACT_ATOMS: atom_id res chain seq x y z
N ALA A 1 8.32 -14.16 0.77
CA ALA A 1 8.03 -14.91 -0.46
C ALA A 1 8.62 -14.17 -1.67
N ILE A 2 7.89 -13.23 -2.34
CA ILE A 2 8.35 -12.60 -3.61
C ILE A 2 9.71 -11.90 -3.46
N ALA A 3 9.92 -11.09 -2.43
CA ALA A 3 11.17 -10.36 -2.19
C ALA A 3 12.40 -11.28 -2.02
N ASN A 4 12.19 -12.50 -1.50
CA ASN A 4 13.26 -13.47 -1.25
C ASN A 4 13.38 -14.54 -2.36
N GLU A 5 12.68 -14.37 -3.46
CA GLU A 5 12.77 -15.22 -4.63
C GLU A 5 14.13 -15.02 -5.31
N THR A 6 14.89 -16.10 -5.48
CA THR A 6 16.26 -16.04 -6.01
C THR A 6 16.34 -16.20 -7.53
N THR A 7 15.25 -16.60 -8.16
CA THR A 7 15.16 -16.68 -9.61
C THR A 7 15.04 -15.29 -10.24
N GLU A 8 15.48 -15.15 -11.48
CA GLU A 8 15.31 -13.91 -12.24
C GLU A 8 13.85 -13.41 -12.19
N PRO A 9 13.63 -12.09 -12.02
CA PRO A 9 12.28 -11.53 -12.00
C PRO A 9 11.62 -11.68 -13.36
N THR A 10 10.39 -12.18 -13.33
CA THR A 10 9.50 -12.31 -14.49
C THR A 10 8.16 -11.64 -14.19
N ILE A 11 7.36 -11.41 -15.23
CA ILE A 11 5.99 -10.92 -15.05
C ILE A 11 5.20 -11.85 -14.11
N GLU A 12 5.39 -13.15 -14.22
CA GLU A 12 4.67 -14.15 -13.41
C GLU A 12 5.12 -14.14 -11.95
N ASN A 13 6.43 -14.22 -11.69
CA ASN A 13 6.96 -14.41 -10.33
C ASN A 13 7.18 -13.10 -9.54
N ALA A 14 7.06 -11.94 -10.17
CA ALA A 14 7.18 -10.65 -9.51
C ALA A 14 5.90 -9.81 -9.68
N LEU A 15 5.53 -9.36 -10.88
CA LEU A 15 4.40 -8.46 -11.07
C LEU A 15 3.06 -9.13 -10.76
N LYS A 16 2.72 -10.23 -11.43
CA LYS A 16 1.46 -10.94 -11.19
C LYS A 16 1.39 -11.54 -9.79
N ALA A 17 2.49 -12.12 -9.32
CA ALA A 17 2.56 -12.62 -7.95
C ALA A 17 2.24 -11.52 -6.93
N LEU A 18 2.78 -10.30 -7.11
CA LEU A 18 2.48 -9.15 -6.24
C LEU A 18 1.00 -8.76 -6.30
N GLN A 19 0.41 -8.66 -7.49
CA GLN A 19 -1.00 -8.32 -7.69
C GLN A 19 -1.97 -9.35 -7.07
N LEU A 20 -1.52 -10.58 -6.92
CA LEU A 20 -2.34 -11.66 -6.34
C LEU A 20 -2.18 -11.81 -4.82
N THR A 21 -1.28 -11.04 -4.20
CA THR A 21 -1.09 -11.06 -2.73
C THR A 21 -2.12 -10.20 -2.01
N GLY A 22 -2.22 -10.37 -0.71
CA GLY A 22 -3.01 -9.48 0.16
C GLY A 22 -4.52 -9.74 0.18
N LYS A 23 -5.07 -10.61 -0.66
CA LYS A 23 -6.53 -10.82 -0.84
C LYS A 23 -7.31 -11.01 0.47
N SER A 24 -6.75 -11.70 1.45
CA SER A 24 -7.42 -11.90 2.75
C SER A 24 -7.49 -10.60 3.54
N LEU A 25 -6.40 -9.84 3.56
CA LEU A 25 -6.36 -8.53 4.22
C LEU A 25 -7.31 -7.56 3.52
N ASP A 26 -7.29 -7.51 2.19
CA ASP A 26 -8.17 -6.64 1.40
C ASP A 26 -9.64 -6.93 1.65
N ARG A 27 -10.02 -8.22 1.73
CA ARG A 27 -11.40 -8.62 2.03
C ARG A 27 -11.86 -8.14 3.41
N VAL A 28 -11.05 -8.37 4.44
CA VAL A 28 -11.37 -7.95 5.80
C VAL A 28 -11.39 -6.44 5.91
N SER A 29 -10.38 -5.77 5.34
CA SER A 29 -10.27 -4.31 5.34
C SER A 29 -11.44 -3.65 4.64
N SER A 30 -11.87 -4.16 3.49
CA SER A 30 -13.00 -3.60 2.74
C SER A 30 -14.29 -3.63 3.57
N ILE A 31 -14.55 -4.74 4.29
CA ILE A 31 -15.73 -4.85 5.16
C ILE A 31 -15.59 -3.87 6.34
N PHE A 32 -14.41 -3.81 6.96
CA PHE A 32 -14.17 -2.92 8.09
C PHE A 32 -14.37 -1.44 7.72
N TRP A 33 -13.72 -0.98 6.64
CA TRP A 33 -13.80 0.42 6.21
C TRP A 33 -15.20 0.81 5.70
N MET A 34 -15.91 -0.12 5.06
CA MET A 34 -17.29 0.10 4.69
C MET A 34 -18.17 0.33 5.94
N ARG A 35 -17.99 -0.49 6.99
CA ARG A 35 -18.73 -0.32 8.24
C ARG A 35 -18.34 0.96 8.97
N ALA A 36 -17.06 1.29 9.02
CA ALA A 36 -16.58 2.51 9.64
C ALA A 36 -17.17 3.77 8.97
N GLY A 37 -17.35 3.74 7.64
CA GLY A 37 -17.92 4.85 6.90
C GLY A 37 -19.45 4.93 6.92
N ALA A 38 -20.18 3.79 6.98
CA ALA A 38 -21.63 3.77 6.83
C ALA A 38 -22.41 3.49 8.14
N HIS A 39 -21.82 2.74 9.08
CA HIS A 39 -22.44 2.33 10.34
C HIS A 39 -21.44 2.42 11.49
N SER A 40 -20.86 3.59 11.69
CA SER A 40 -19.90 3.82 12.74
C SER A 40 -20.57 3.88 14.12
N ASN A 41 -19.82 3.44 15.13
CA ASN A 41 -20.13 3.61 16.55
C ASN A 41 -18.81 3.80 17.30
N ASP A 42 -18.88 4.06 18.61
CA ASP A 42 -17.70 4.35 19.42
C ASP A 42 -16.63 3.24 19.39
N ASP A 43 -17.06 1.97 19.36
CA ASP A 43 -16.16 0.82 19.27
C ASP A 43 -15.46 0.75 17.91
N ILE A 44 -16.20 0.96 16.83
CA ILE A 44 -15.66 0.98 15.46
C ILE A 44 -14.69 2.16 15.30
N GLN A 45 -15.03 3.33 15.83
CA GLN A 45 -14.16 4.50 15.81
C GLN A 45 -12.88 4.29 16.62
N ALA A 46 -12.96 3.62 17.77
CA ALA A 46 -11.78 3.26 18.55
C ALA A 46 -10.86 2.30 17.78
N LEU A 47 -11.43 1.28 17.14
CA LEU A 47 -10.70 0.34 16.29
C LEU A 47 -10.10 1.04 15.07
N GLU A 48 -10.79 1.98 14.44
CA GLU A 48 -10.28 2.76 13.30
C GLU A 48 -9.01 3.53 13.69
N ARG A 49 -9.03 4.23 14.84
CA ARG A 49 -7.86 4.96 15.37
C ARG A 49 -6.66 4.04 15.63
N GLU A 50 -6.92 2.80 16.01
CA GLU A 50 -5.86 1.81 16.26
C GLU A 50 -5.35 1.17 14.95
N ILE A 51 -6.25 0.83 14.03
CA ILE A 51 -5.93 0.05 12.82
C ILE A 51 -5.31 0.92 11.74
N ALA A 52 -5.77 2.16 11.54
CA ALA A 52 -5.30 3.02 10.46
C ALA A 52 -3.77 3.24 10.48
N PRO A 53 -3.12 3.57 11.60
CA PRO A 53 -1.66 3.68 11.67
C PRO A 53 -0.94 2.32 11.42
N LYS A 54 -1.50 1.21 11.90
CA LYS A 54 -0.93 -0.13 11.70
C LYS A 54 -0.96 -0.53 10.22
N MET A 55 -2.06 -0.25 9.52
CA MET A 55 -2.19 -0.48 8.08
C MET A 55 -1.22 0.38 7.29
N SER A 56 -1.12 1.67 7.62
CA SER A 56 -0.15 2.59 7.00
C SER A 56 1.29 2.07 7.13
N ARG A 57 1.68 1.62 8.32
CA ARG A 57 2.99 1.02 8.56
C ARG A 57 3.20 -0.26 7.75
N HIS A 58 2.17 -1.10 7.67
CA HIS A 58 2.22 -2.35 6.89
C HIS A 58 2.46 -2.06 5.40
N TYR A 59 1.70 -1.13 4.81
CA TYR A 59 1.87 -0.74 3.40
C TYR A 59 3.22 -0.06 3.15
N SER A 60 3.67 0.82 4.05
CA SER A 60 5.00 1.44 3.93
C SER A 60 6.11 0.39 3.90
N ARG A 61 6.04 -0.66 4.73
CA ARG A 61 7.02 -1.76 4.71
C ARG A 61 7.05 -2.50 3.38
N ILE A 62 5.90 -2.71 2.75
CA ILE A 62 5.83 -3.38 1.45
C ILE A 62 6.39 -2.48 0.36
N MET A 63 5.91 -1.23 0.29
CA MET A 63 6.25 -0.31 -0.79
C MET A 63 7.68 0.24 -0.72
N MET A 64 8.33 0.17 0.45
CA MET A 64 9.70 0.59 0.65
C MET A 64 10.69 -0.59 0.77
N ASP A 65 10.22 -1.84 0.60
CA ASP A 65 11.07 -3.03 0.66
C ASP A 65 12.05 -3.01 -0.52
N PRO A 66 13.37 -2.97 -0.26
CA PRO A 66 14.37 -2.80 -1.32
C PRO A 66 14.47 -4.05 -2.22
N ALA A 67 14.29 -5.24 -1.66
CA ALA A 67 14.39 -6.47 -2.44
C ALA A 67 13.16 -6.66 -3.33
N LEU A 68 11.97 -6.31 -2.84
CA LEU A 68 10.75 -6.32 -3.65
C LEU A 68 10.82 -5.26 -4.76
N PHE A 69 11.27 -4.04 -4.43
CA PHE A 69 11.41 -2.98 -5.42
C PHE A 69 12.43 -3.33 -6.50
N ALA A 70 13.58 -3.92 -6.14
CA ALA A 70 14.60 -4.32 -7.11
C ALA A 70 14.06 -5.28 -8.18
N ARG A 71 13.17 -6.19 -7.83
CA ARG A 71 12.54 -7.11 -8.79
C ARG A 71 11.59 -6.39 -9.76
N ILE A 72 10.83 -5.41 -9.28
CA ILE A 72 9.94 -4.59 -10.13
C ILE A 72 10.75 -3.61 -10.98
N ASP A 73 11.82 -3.03 -10.43
CA ASP A 73 12.72 -2.09 -11.12
C ASP A 73 13.42 -2.79 -12.30
N ALA A 74 13.93 -4.01 -12.10
CA ALA A 74 14.56 -4.80 -13.16
C ALA A 74 13.58 -5.11 -14.32
N LEU A 75 12.32 -5.45 -14.01
CA LEU A 75 11.29 -5.63 -15.04
C LEU A 75 10.98 -4.34 -15.78
N TYR A 76 10.89 -3.23 -15.05
CA TYR A 76 10.60 -1.93 -15.63
C TYR A 76 11.70 -1.44 -16.56
N ASP A 77 12.97 -1.61 -16.16
CA ASP A 77 14.12 -1.23 -16.96
C ASP A 77 14.22 -2.05 -18.26
N ASN A 78 13.84 -3.33 -18.20
CA ASN A 78 13.87 -4.23 -19.37
C ASN A 78 12.55 -4.28 -20.16
N ARG A 79 11.54 -3.46 -19.82
CA ARG A 79 10.16 -3.52 -20.34
C ARG A 79 10.02 -3.42 -21.86
N ASP A 80 10.97 -2.75 -22.52
CA ASP A 80 10.94 -2.55 -23.97
C ASP A 80 11.51 -3.75 -24.76
N HIS A 81 12.19 -4.66 -24.05
CA HIS A 81 12.72 -5.92 -24.57
C HIS A 81 11.86 -7.13 -24.19
N LEU A 82 10.88 -6.92 -23.30
CA LEU A 82 9.89 -7.93 -22.96
C LEU A 82 8.71 -7.83 -23.95
N ASP A 83 8.30 -8.97 -24.50
CA ASP A 83 7.11 -9.04 -25.36
C ASP A 83 5.83 -8.91 -24.52
N LEU A 84 5.54 -7.68 -24.07
CA LEU A 84 4.42 -7.36 -23.21
C LEU A 84 3.27 -6.76 -24.02
N ASP A 85 2.06 -7.26 -23.76
CA ASP A 85 0.85 -6.57 -24.21
C ASP A 85 0.72 -5.17 -23.55
N VAL A 86 -0.12 -4.33 -24.14
CA VAL A 86 -0.30 -2.92 -23.70
C VAL A 86 -0.79 -2.82 -22.26
N GLU A 87 -1.67 -3.74 -21.84
CA GLU A 87 -2.22 -3.75 -20.48
C GLU A 87 -1.14 -4.13 -19.46
N THR A 88 -0.42 -5.22 -19.69
CA THR A 88 0.67 -5.66 -18.81
C THR A 88 1.77 -4.60 -18.70
N LYS A 89 2.15 -3.97 -19.81
CA LYS A 89 3.11 -2.85 -19.80
C LYS A 89 2.61 -1.68 -18.95
N ARG A 90 1.32 -1.35 -19.05
CA ARG A 90 0.71 -0.28 -18.25
C ARG A 90 0.63 -0.63 -16.78
N VAL A 91 0.29 -1.87 -16.42
CA VAL A 91 0.27 -2.33 -15.02
C VAL A 91 1.67 -2.28 -14.41
N LEU A 92 2.70 -2.74 -15.16
CA LEU A 92 4.09 -2.66 -14.72
C LEU A 92 4.52 -1.20 -14.47
N GLU A 93 4.23 -0.30 -15.40
CA GLU A 93 4.53 1.13 -15.26
C GLU A 93 3.86 1.74 -14.02
N LYS A 94 2.57 1.48 -13.81
CA LYS A 94 1.82 1.99 -12.64
C LYS A 94 2.37 1.42 -11.34
N THR A 95 2.68 0.13 -11.31
CA THR A 95 3.25 -0.54 -10.13
C THR A 95 4.60 0.06 -9.79
N TRP A 96 5.50 0.17 -10.76
CA TRP A 96 6.80 0.79 -10.56
C TRP A 96 6.70 2.25 -10.06
N LYS A 97 5.86 3.08 -10.71
CA LYS A 97 5.60 4.47 -10.25
C LYS A 97 5.02 4.51 -8.83
N GLY A 98 4.19 3.55 -8.47
CA GLY A 98 3.67 3.40 -7.11
C GLY A 98 4.79 3.23 -6.09
N PHE A 99 5.72 2.32 -6.32
CA PHE A 99 6.90 2.11 -5.46
C PHE A 99 7.75 3.37 -5.34
N VAL A 100 8.10 4.00 -6.47
CA VAL A 100 8.93 5.22 -6.48
C VAL A 100 8.27 6.35 -5.70
N ARG A 101 6.98 6.60 -5.92
CA ARG A 101 6.23 7.65 -5.21
C ARG A 101 6.05 7.34 -3.72
N SER A 102 6.05 6.07 -3.35
CA SER A 102 5.98 5.63 -1.96
C SER A 102 7.35 5.64 -1.25
N GLY A 103 8.41 6.09 -1.92
CA GLY A 103 9.72 6.28 -1.32
C GLY A 103 10.68 5.10 -1.45
N ALA A 104 10.44 4.14 -2.37
CA ALA A 104 11.31 2.98 -2.56
C ALA A 104 12.77 3.35 -2.88
N ARG A 105 12.98 4.50 -3.52
CA ARG A 105 14.31 5.03 -3.88
C ARG A 105 14.99 5.88 -2.80
N LEU A 106 14.30 6.17 -1.71
CA LEU A 106 14.90 6.89 -0.58
C LEU A 106 15.95 6.01 0.12
N ASP A 107 16.89 6.66 0.78
CA ASP A 107 17.79 6.00 1.72
C ASP A 107 17.03 5.52 2.98
N GLU A 108 17.68 4.76 3.83
CA GLU A 108 17.03 4.18 5.01
C GLU A 108 16.54 5.26 6.00
N ALA A 109 17.24 6.40 6.09
CA ALA A 109 16.80 7.52 6.93
C ALA A 109 15.52 8.16 6.40
N GLY A 110 15.47 8.46 5.09
CA GLY A 110 14.31 9.01 4.41
C GLY A 110 13.11 8.06 4.41
N LYS A 111 13.34 6.76 4.22
CA LYS A 111 12.27 5.74 4.34
C LYS A 111 11.66 5.73 5.74
N LYS A 112 12.49 5.77 6.78
CA LYS A 112 12.03 5.79 8.17
C LYS A 112 11.23 7.06 8.48
N GLU A 113 11.71 8.21 8.01
CA GLU A 113 11.01 9.50 8.18
C GLU A 113 9.66 9.49 7.47
N LEU A 114 9.63 9.10 6.19
CA LEU A 114 8.40 9.03 5.39
C LEU A 114 7.38 8.04 5.99
N ALA A 115 7.83 6.87 6.45
CA ALA A 115 6.96 5.91 7.13
C ALA A 115 6.33 6.50 8.40
N GLY A 116 7.10 7.25 9.20
CA GLY A 116 6.61 7.95 10.39
C GLY A 116 5.60 9.05 10.05
N ILE A 117 5.82 9.79 8.98
CA ILE A 117 4.87 10.80 8.48
C ILE A 117 3.57 10.14 8.03
N ASN A 118 3.65 9.09 7.24
CA ASN A 118 2.48 8.34 6.75
C ASN A 118 1.64 7.77 7.90
N GLU A 119 2.28 7.23 8.92
CA GLU A 119 1.62 6.71 10.12
C GLU A 119 0.86 7.81 10.87
N LYS A 120 1.50 8.97 11.07
CA LYS A 120 0.86 10.14 11.69
C LYS A 120 -0.31 10.66 10.88
N LEU A 121 -0.15 10.75 9.55
CA LEU A 121 -1.23 11.19 8.65
C LEU A 121 -2.42 10.22 8.69
N ALA A 122 -2.19 8.92 8.74
CA ALA A 122 -3.27 7.95 8.86
C ALA A 122 -4.06 8.14 10.17
N GLY A 123 -3.37 8.35 11.29
CA GLY A 123 -4.00 8.62 12.59
C GLY A 123 -4.76 9.96 12.62
N LEU A 124 -4.19 11.00 12.02
CA LEU A 124 -4.85 12.31 11.91
C LEU A 124 -6.07 12.25 10.97
N GLY A 125 -5.98 11.52 9.86
CA GLY A 125 -7.08 11.32 8.94
C GLY A 125 -8.28 10.64 9.60
N ALA A 126 -8.05 9.57 10.38
CA ALA A 126 -9.11 8.90 11.13
C ALA A 126 -9.80 9.87 12.11
N ARG A 127 -9.02 10.64 12.88
CA ARG A 127 -9.58 11.64 13.81
C ARG A 127 -10.37 12.74 13.10
N PHE A 128 -9.84 13.22 11.99
CA PHE A 128 -10.52 14.24 11.19
C PHE A 128 -11.88 13.74 10.69
N GLY A 129 -11.94 12.54 10.09
CA GLY A 129 -13.19 11.94 9.63
C GLY A 129 -14.21 11.77 10.77
N GLN A 130 -13.75 11.34 11.96
CA GLN A 130 -14.61 11.20 13.14
C GLN A 130 -15.13 12.53 13.67
N ASN A 131 -14.33 13.59 13.61
CA ASN A 131 -14.78 14.94 13.98
C ASN A 131 -15.85 15.46 13.01
N VAL A 132 -15.66 15.26 11.70
CA VAL A 132 -16.68 15.64 10.68
C VAL A 132 -17.98 14.89 10.94
N LEU A 133 -17.92 13.57 11.15
CA LEU A 133 -19.11 12.76 11.44
C LEU A 133 -19.84 13.22 12.71
N LYS A 134 -19.10 13.65 13.74
CA LYS A 134 -19.67 14.18 14.97
C LYS A 134 -20.38 15.52 14.73
N ASP A 135 -19.75 16.41 13.98
CA ASP A 135 -20.35 17.71 13.65
C ASP A 135 -21.64 17.53 12.81
N GLU A 136 -21.62 16.67 11.79
CA GLU A 136 -22.81 16.34 10.99
C GLU A 136 -23.95 15.75 11.82
N SER A 137 -23.64 14.94 12.84
CA SER A 137 -24.66 14.33 13.71
C SER A 137 -25.25 15.30 14.75
N SER A 138 -24.66 16.47 14.92
CA SER A 138 -25.10 17.50 15.87
C SER A 138 -25.97 18.59 15.24
N TRP A 139 -26.18 18.52 13.92
CA TRP A 139 -27.09 19.38 13.16
C TRP A 139 -28.49 18.77 13.10
#